data_d2ea8cf06a4c602aba222111d3623486
#
_entry.id   d2ea8cf06a4c602aba222111d3623486
#
_cell.length_a   1.000
_cell.length_b   1.000
_cell.length_c   1.000
_cell.angle_alpha   90.00
_cell.angle_beta   90.00
_cell.angle_gamma   90.00
#
_symmetry.space_group_name_H-M   'P 1'
#
loop_
_entity.id
_entity.type
_entity.pdbx_description
1 polymer ?
#
loop_
_entity_poly.entity_id
_entity_poly.type
_entity_poly.pdbx_seq_one_letter_code
_entity_poly.pdbx_strand_id
1 'polypeptide(L)'
;MYKEKRFSRSELVPIRGIEYHVRHWGESSSSLPPLVLVHGWMDVSASYQFVVDALSEAFVQGRSIIAPDWRGYGKTGTGGARLPAGPPQGQTAPVSGERGSAPPEAHAVGSVGAPDCFWFPDYLADLDFLLDHYAGGQPVDLVGHSMGGNVAMLYAGVRPARIRKLVNLEGFGMPATKPSQAPGRFAKWMDELKSLHRGEMALKPYKDADGVARRLMRTNPRLTQLKADWLAGHWAAPDAAGQWNILGDAAHKITNAQLYRVDEVLEIYRNISAPTLAIEASDDSLGKWWQGKYTLAEYHERIKAVPQLSTAVVQNAGHMLHHDQPEPLARLIEDFLRQEPADKA
;
A
#
# COMPACT_ATOMS: atom_id res chain seq x y z
N MET A 1 -10.64 -23.99 -2.30
CA MET A 1 -9.76 -22.91 -1.84
C MET A 1 -8.40 -23.02 -2.54
N TYR A 2 -7.77 -21.91 -2.88
CA TYR A 2 -6.41 -21.90 -3.43
C TYR A 2 -5.43 -22.59 -2.47
N LYS A 3 -4.52 -23.39 -3.03
CA LYS A 3 -3.51 -24.10 -2.23
C LYS A 3 -2.15 -23.44 -2.47
N GLU A 4 -1.60 -22.85 -1.43
CA GLU A 4 -0.26 -22.21 -1.45
C GLU A 4 0.82 -23.25 -1.77
N LYS A 5 1.75 -22.89 -2.62
CA LYS A 5 2.98 -23.68 -2.87
C LYS A 5 4.07 -23.31 -1.85
N ARG A 6 4.13 -22.01 -1.49
CA ARG A 6 5.07 -21.47 -0.52
C ARG A 6 4.33 -20.89 0.66
N PHE A 7 4.52 -21.49 1.82
CA PHE A 7 3.90 -20.99 3.05
C PHE A 7 4.61 -19.73 3.53
N SER A 8 3.82 -18.74 3.87
CA SER A 8 4.32 -17.53 4.51
C SER A 8 4.25 -17.63 6.03
N ARG A 9 5.16 -16.95 6.71
CA ARG A 9 5.02 -16.63 8.13
C ARG A 9 4.62 -15.18 8.31
N SER A 10 3.98 -14.88 9.41
CA SER A 10 3.59 -13.50 9.81
C SER A 10 4.42 -13.05 10.99
N GLU A 11 4.77 -11.79 10.99
CA GLU A 11 5.50 -11.13 12.07
C GLU A 11 4.86 -9.78 12.37
N LEU A 12 4.90 -9.33 13.63
CA LEU A 12 4.53 -7.98 14.04
C LEU A 12 5.79 -7.26 14.51
N VAL A 13 6.07 -6.11 13.91
CA VAL A 13 7.27 -5.32 14.21
C VAL A 13 6.91 -3.86 14.53
N PRO A 14 7.57 -3.24 15.53
CA PRO A 14 7.31 -1.85 15.87
C PRO A 14 7.98 -0.92 14.85
N ILE A 15 7.18 -0.25 14.03
CA ILE A 15 7.61 0.73 13.03
C ILE A 15 6.93 2.07 13.34
N ARG A 16 7.68 3.10 13.65
CA ARG A 16 7.19 4.45 13.96
C ARG A 16 6.00 4.46 14.96
N GLY A 17 6.08 3.62 16.01
CA GLY A 17 5.03 3.52 17.02
C GLY A 17 3.77 2.75 16.61
N ILE A 18 3.79 2.08 15.47
CA ILE A 18 2.72 1.21 14.97
C ILE A 18 3.25 -0.22 14.91
N GLU A 19 2.45 -1.20 15.33
CA GLU A 19 2.74 -2.60 15.09
C GLU A 19 2.42 -2.94 13.64
N TYR A 20 3.47 -3.06 12.84
CA TYR A 20 3.39 -3.43 11.43
C TYR A 20 3.33 -4.95 11.29
N HIS A 21 2.33 -5.44 10.61
CA HIS A 21 2.29 -6.82 10.16
C HIS A 21 3.13 -6.95 8.88
N VAL A 22 4.06 -7.90 8.91
CA VAL A 22 4.91 -8.23 7.75
C VAL A 22 4.79 -9.72 7.47
N ARG A 23 4.52 -10.03 6.21
CA ARG A 23 4.49 -11.39 5.69
C ARG A 23 5.84 -11.74 5.11
N HIS A 24 6.32 -12.94 5.40
CA HIS A 24 7.61 -13.44 4.95
C HIS A 24 7.48 -14.74 4.20
N TRP A 25 8.28 -14.89 3.13
CA TRP A 25 8.54 -16.16 2.45
C TRP A 25 10.05 -16.37 2.33
N GLY A 26 10.46 -17.62 2.31
CA GLY A 26 11.86 -17.99 2.24
C GLY A 26 12.63 -17.72 3.52
N GLU A 27 13.93 -17.87 3.44
CA GLU A 27 14.86 -17.63 4.53
C GLU A 27 15.85 -16.55 4.14
N SER A 28 16.31 -15.79 5.12
CA SER A 28 17.31 -14.76 4.90
C SER A 28 18.67 -15.41 4.60
N SER A 29 19.20 -15.17 3.40
CA SER A 29 20.59 -15.43 3.07
C SER A 29 21.34 -14.09 3.06
N SER A 30 22.50 -14.06 3.69
CA SER A 30 23.34 -12.86 3.73
C SER A 30 23.90 -12.44 2.37
N SER A 31 23.81 -13.30 1.36
CA SER A 31 24.38 -13.07 0.02
C SER A 31 23.40 -12.47 -1.00
N LEU A 32 22.12 -12.57 -0.75
CA LEU A 32 21.10 -12.08 -1.68
C LEU A 32 20.36 -10.87 -1.11
N PRO A 33 20.14 -9.80 -1.91
CA PRO A 33 19.34 -8.68 -1.50
C PRO A 33 17.91 -9.11 -1.15
N PRO A 34 17.31 -8.62 -0.06
CA PRO A 34 15.90 -8.87 0.22
C PRO A 34 15.00 -8.37 -0.91
N LEU A 35 13.94 -9.11 -1.20
CA LEU A 35 12.87 -8.70 -2.09
C LEU A 35 11.70 -8.14 -1.26
N VAL A 36 11.42 -6.86 -1.42
CA VAL A 36 10.35 -6.16 -0.70
C VAL A 36 9.18 -5.92 -1.65
N LEU A 37 7.99 -6.38 -1.26
CA LEU A 37 6.76 -6.31 -2.06
C LEU A 37 5.76 -5.41 -1.34
N VAL A 38 5.36 -4.29 -1.95
CA VAL A 38 4.47 -3.32 -1.31
C VAL A 38 3.15 -3.17 -2.09
N HIS A 39 2.04 -3.39 -1.39
CA HIS A 39 0.70 -3.51 -1.97
C HIS A 39 0.02 -2.16 -2.29
N GLY A 40 -1.07 -2.22 -3.05
CA GLY A 40 -1.87 -1.08 -3.48
C GLY A 40 -2.88 -0.58 -2.43
N TRP A 41 -3.66 0.44 -2.83
CA TRP A 41 -4.75 0.98 -2.02
C TRP A 41 -5.87 -0.05 -1.84
N MET A 42 -6.38 -0.15 -0.61
CA MET A 42 -7.41 -1.14 -0.24
C MET A 42 -7.01 -2.58 -0.59
N ASP A 43 -5.74 -2.91 -0.37
CA ASP A 43 -5.15 -4.23 -0.58
C ASP A 43 -4.38 -4.69 0.66
N VAL A 44 -3.79 -5.86 0.64
CA VAL A 44 -3.01 -6.46 1.73
C VAL A 44 -1.80 -7.21 1.19
N SER A 45 -0.79 -7.43 2.03
CA SER A 45 0.44 -8.17 1.68
C SER A 45 0.19 -9.57 1.08
N ALA A 46 -0.91 -10.22 1.51
CA ALA A 46 -1.30 -11.54 1.02
C ALA A 46 -1.57 -11.59 -0.50
N SER A 47 -1.90 -10.46 -1.12
CA SER A 47 -2.15 -10.35 -2.57
C SER A 47 -0.96 -10.80 -3.41
N TYR A 48 0.25 -10.75 -2.88
CA TYR A 48 1.46 -11.20 -3.56
C TYR A 48 1.67 -12.72 -3.55
N GLN A 49 0.86 -13.50 -2.81
CA GLN A 49 1.02 -14.95 -2.71
C GLN A 49 1.10 -15.64 -4.07
N PHE A 50 0.26 -15.24 -5.02
CA PHE A 50 0.21 -15.89 -6.33
C PHE A 50 1.48 -15.67 -7.14
N VAL A 51 2.05 -14.48 -7.06
CA VAL A 51 3.34 -14.17 -7.71
C VAL A 51 4.48 -14.91 -7.02
N VAL A 52 4.51 -14.91 -5.69
CA VAL A 52 5.54 -15.64 -4.93
C VAL A 52 5.50 -17.13 -5.22
N ASP A 53 4.32 -17.72 -5.34
CA ASP A 53 4.14 -19.13 -5.72
C ASP A 53 4.59 -19.43 -7.17
N ALA A 54 4.58 -18.41 -8.02
CA ALA A 54 4.98 -18.51 -9.43
C ALA A 54 6.48 -18.24 -9.66
N LEU A 55 7.21 -17.66 -8.71
CA LEU A 55 8.66 -17.51 -8.79
C LEU A 55 9.36 -18.88 -8.86
N SER A 56 10.50 -18.98 -9.56
CA SER A 56 11.26 -20.23 -9.64
C SER A 56 11.92 -20.58 -8.30
N GLU A 57 12.16 -21.88 -8.06
CA GLU A 57 12.90 -22.33 -6.85
C GLU A 57 14.28 -21.71 -6.79
N ALA A 58 15.00 -21.67 -7.91
CA ALA A 58 16.33 -21.10 -8.00
C ALA A 58 16.38 -19.59 -7.72
N PHE A 59 15.25 -18.88 -7.85
CA PHE A 59 15.15 -17.45 -7.51
C PHE A 59 14.87 -17.23 -6.03
N VAL A 60 14.03 -18.08 -5.42
CA VAL A 60 13.61 -17.91 -4.02
C VAL A 60 14.56 -18.57 -3.03
N GLN A 61 15.34 -19.55 -3.48
CA GLN A 61 16.28 -20.26 -2.62
C GLN A 61 17.29 -19.30 -1.98
N GLY A 62 17.31 -19.26 -0.64
CA GLY A 62 18.19 -18.38 0.13
C GLY A 62 17.87 -16.88 0.03
N ARG A 63 16.72 -16.49 -0.52
CA ARG A 63 16.27 -15.11 -0.59
C ARG A 63 15.19 -14.84 0.45
N SER A 64 15.32 -13.72 1.16
CA SER A 64 14.24 -13.17 1.98
C SER A 64 13.26 -12.42 1.07
N ILE A 65 11.98 -12.78 1.14
CA ILE A 65 10.88 -12.05 0.48
C ILE A 65 9.96 -11.54 1.57
N ILE A 66 9.73 -10.25 1.63
CA ILE A 66 8.90 -9.61 2.65
C ILE A 66 7.84 -8.73 2.03
N ALA A 67 6.66 -8.72 2.63
CA ALA A 67 5.57 -7.85 2.23
C ALA A 67 4.87 -7.30 3.48
N PRO A 68 4.98 -6.00 3.78
CA PRO A 68 4.22 -5.37 4.85
C PRO A 68 2.77 -5.16 4.44
N ASP A 69 1.84 -5.21 5.41
CA ASP A 69 0.57 -4.53 5.28
C ASP A 69 0.80 -3.05 5.62
N TRP A 70 0.44 -2.14 4.73
CA TRP A 70 0.58 -0.71 5.01
C TRP A 70 -0.25 -0.28 6.23
N ARG A 71 0.14 0.84 6.89
CA ARG A 71 -0.61 1.43 8.00
C ARG A 71 -2.11 1.51 7.69
N GLY A 72 -2.94 1.04 8.61
CA GLY A 72 -4.39 1.01 8.48
C GLY A 72 -4.93 -0.04 7.50
N TYR A 73 -4.11 -0.99 7.03
CA TYR A 73 -4.52 -2.13 6.21
C TYR A 73 -4.12 -3.46 6.84
N GLY A 74 -4.84 -4.50 6.44
CA GLY A 74 -4.54 -5.87 6.84
C GLY A 74 -4.50 -6.01 8.37
N LYS A 75 -3.40 -6.55 8.85
CA LYS A 75 -3.16 -6.75 10.30
C LYS A 75 -2.29 -5.63 10.91
N THR A 76 -1.84 -4.66 10.12
CA THR A 76 -1.10 -3.50 10.63
C THR A 76 -2.03 -2.57 11.38
N GLY A 77 -1.66 -2.22 12.60
CA GLY A 77 -2.40 -1.30 13.44
C GLY A 77 -2.51 0.11 12.83
N THR A 78 -3.43 0.88 13.36
CA THR A 78 -3.63 2.29 12.97
C THR A 78 -2.85 3.27 13.85
N GLY A 79 -2.10 2.77 14.86
CA GLY A 79 -1.37 3.60 15.82
C GLY A 79 -2.20 4.11 16.99
N GLY A 80 -3.43 3.62 17.15
CA GLY A 80 -4.30 3.92 18.30
C GLY A 80 -5.68 3.28 18.14
N ALA A 81 -6.34 2.95 19.25
CA ALA A 81 -7.72 2.50 19.21
C ALA A 81 -8.64 3.67 18.84
N ARG A 82 -9.39 3.55 17.74
CA ARG A 82 -10.47 4.50 17.47
C ARG A 82 -11.53 4.36 18.55
N LEU A 83 -11.72 5.39 19.38
CA LEU A 83 -12.85 5.41 20.29
C LEU A 83 -14.14 5.37 19.46
N PRO A 84 -15.15 4.56 19.88
CA PRO A 84 -16.45 4.63 19.25
C PRO A 84 -16.96 6.08 19.30
N ALA A 85 -17.59 6.54 18.22
CA ALA A 85 -18.18 7.87 18.17
C ALA A 85 -19.08 8.04 19.40
N GLY A 86 -18.72 8.97 20.28
CA GLY A 86 -19.54 9.29 21.44
C GLY A 86 -20.91 9.79 20.96
N PRO A 87 -21.96 9.69 21.76
CA PRO A 87 -23.26 10.22 21.42
C PRO A 87 -23.16 11.71 21.05
N PRO A 88 -24.00 12.23 20.18
CA PRO A 88 -23.94 13.62 19.75
C PRO A 88 -23.97 14.55 20.95
N GLN A 89 -22.95 15.38 21.11
CA GLN A 89 -22.86 16.36 22.18
C GLN A 89 -23.92 17.45 21.94
N GLY A 90 -25.04 17.30 22.61
CA GLY A 90 -26.14 18.23 22.62
C GLY A 90 -26.89 18.20 23.92
N GLN A 91 -26.18 18.34 25.05
CA GLN A 91 -26.77 18.79 26.31
C GLN A 91 -25.68 19.37 27.22
N THR A 92 -25.72 20.66 27.42
CA THR A 92 -24.94 21.40 28.42
C THR A 92 -25.33 20.94 29.84
N ALA A 93 -24.41 20.32 30.55
CA ALA A 93 -24.58 20.08 31.99
C ALA A 93 -24.26 21.37 32.77
N PRO A 94 -24.95 21.66 33.90
CA PRO A 94 -24.74 22.87 34.67
C PRO A 94 -23.41 22.82 35.45
N VAL A 95 -22.72 23.94 35.44
CA VAL A 95 -21.50 24.19 36.18
C VAL A 95 -21.87 24.31 37.69
N SER A 96 -21.47 23.37 38.49
CA SER A 96 -21.39 23.54 39.95
C SER A 96 -19.92 23.56 40.37
N GLY A 97 -19.49 24.71 40.92
CA GLY A 97 -18.13 24.88 41.37
C GLY A 97 -17.89 24.21 42.72
N GLU A 98 -16.67 23.66 42.87
CA GLU A 98 -15.95 23.69 44.17
C GLU A 98 -14.47 23.37 43.87
N ARG A 99 -13.60 24.23 44.46
CA ARG A 99 -12.13 24.12 44.32
C ARG A 99 -11.61 23.14 45.36
N GLY A 100 -10.95 22.09 44.92
CA GLY A 100 -10.09 21.27 45.77
C GLY A 100 -8.77 21.03 45.00
N SER A 101 -7.66 21.51 45.58
CA SER A 101 -6.31 21.34 45.04
C SER A 101 -5.86 19.90 45.21
N ALA A 102 -5.77 19.15 44.12
CA ALA A 102 -5.07 17.87 44.07
C ALA A 102 -3.64 18.06 43.49
N PRO A 103 -2.66 17.24 43.90
CA PRO A 103 -1.29 17.32 43.39
C PRO A 103 -1.25 16.99 41.89
N PRO A 104 -0.23 17.46 41.13
CA PRO A 104 -0.15 17.23 39.70
C PRO A 104 -0.02 15.73 39.46
N GLU A 105 -1.07 15.14 38.92
CA GLU A 105 -1.01 13.80 38.35
C GLU A 105 -0.03 13.84 37.18
N ALA A 106 0.90 12.86 37.19
CA ALA A 106 1.77 12.61 36.02
C ALA A 106 0.87 12.51 34.80
N HIS A 107 1.11 13.39 33.82
CA HIS A 107 0.43 13.34 32.54
C HIS A 107 0.66 11.96 31.95
N ALA A 108 -0.33 11.10 32.07
CA ALA A 108 -0.43 9.92 31.25
C ALA A 108 -0.34 10.44 29.80
N VAL A 109 0.68 10.00 29.08
CA VAL A 109 0.75 10.24 27.62
C VAL A 109 -0.55 9.67 27.08
N GLY A 110 -1.50 10.54 26.78
CA GLY A 110 -2.81 10.14 26.28
C GLY A 110 -2.61 9.22 25.10
N SER A 111 -3.34 8.10 25.08
CA SER A 111 -3.38 7.23 23.90
C SER A 111 -3.67 8.11 22.70
N VAL A 112 -2.68 8.26 21.82
CA VAL A 112 -2.86 8.96 20.55
C VAL A 112 -3.99 8.23 19.85
N GLY A 113 -5.13 8.89 19.62
CA GLY A 113 -6.27 8.29 18.93
C GLY A 113 -5.86 7.80 17.54
N ALA A 114 -6.59 6.84 16.98
CA ALA A 114 -6.34 6.37 15.62
C ALA A 114 -6.31 7.57 14.66
N PRO A 115 -5.41 7.58 13.67
CA PRO A 115 -5.34 8.65 12.70
C PRO A 115 -6.69 8.78 11.96
N ASP A 116 -7.14 9.99 11.73
CA ASP A 116 -8.37 10.26 11.00
C ASP A 116 -8.14 10.53 9.51
N CYS A 117 -6.87 10.55 9.09
CA CYS A 117 -6.44 10.58 7.69
C CYS A 117 -5.06 9.94 7.55
N PHE A 118 -4.75 9.50 6.33
CA PHE A 118 -3.46 8.92 5.97
C PHE A 118 -2.77 9.81 4.94
N TRP A 119 -1.61 10.35 5.30
CA TRP A 119 -0.83 11.20 4.41
C TRP A 119 0.13 10.36 3.57
N PHE A 120 0.25 10.69 2.29
CA PHE A 120 1.12 9.92 1.40
C PHE A 120 2.59 9.87 1.87
N PRO A 121 3.19 10.95 2.40
CA PRO A 121 4.56 10.92 2.95
C PRO A 121 4.77 9.92 4.09
N ASP A 122 3.73 9.56 4.84
CA ASP A 122 3.85 8.56 5.90
C ASP A 122 4.25 7.18 5.38
N TYR A 123 3.78 6.79 4.19
CA TYR A 123 4.17 5.52 3.57
C TYR A 123 5.64 5.51 3.17
N LEU A 124 6.20 6.66 2.75
CA LEU A 124 7.63 6.78 2.44
C LEU A 124 8.47 6.60 3.71
N ALA A 125 8.07 7.28 4.79
CA ALA A 125 8.76 7.16 6.07
C ALA A 125 8.64 5.76 6.68
N ASP A 126 7.46 5.12 6.60
CA ASP A 126 7.28 3.75 7.07
C ASP A 126 8.15 2.77 6.29
N LEU A 127 8.23 2.95 4.96
CA LEU A 127 9.10 2.13 4.13
C LEU A 127 10.58 2.29 4.53
N ASP A 128 11.04 3.52 4.79
CA ASP A 128 12.42 3.79 5.24
C ASP A 128 12.75 3.00 6.52
N PHE A 129 11.88 3.07 7.52
CA PHE A 129 12.03 2.34 8.78
C PHE A 129 11.93 0.82 8.61
N LEU A 130 11.03 0.33 7.74
CA LEU A 130 10.93 -1.09 7.40
C LEU A 130 12.22 -1.60 6.76
N LEU A 131 12.78 -0.83 5.82
CA LEU A 131 14.05 -1.20 5.17
C LEU A 131 15.22 -1.17 6.15
N ASP A 132 15.25 -0.22 7.09
CA ASP A 132 16.25 -0.22 8.16
C ASP A 132 16.16 -1.47 9.03
N HIS A 133 14.94 -1.88 9.37
CA HIS A 133 14.71 -3.07 10.20
C HIS A 133 15.16 -4.36 9.51
N TYR A 134 14.82 -4.54 8.22
CA TYR A 134 15.02 -5.81 7.51
C TYR A 134 16.32 -5.91 6.70
N ALA A 135 16.89 -4.80 6.32
CA ALA A 135 18.09 -4.73 5.46
C ALA A 135 19.20 -3.87 6.05
N GLY A 136 18.99 -3.23 7.20
CA GLY A 136 19.93 -2.26 7.75
C GLY A 136 20.25 -1.18 6.70
N GLY A 137 21.53 -0.96 6.42
CA GLY A 137 21.96 -0.02 5.39
C GLY A 137 22.06 -0.59 3.97
N GLN A 138 21.75 -1.88 3.78
CA GLN A 138 21.94 -2.55 2.49
C GLN A 138 20.81 -2.21 1.51
N PRO A 139 21.11 -2.07 0.21
CA PRO A 139 20.09 -1.86 -0.81
C PRO A 139 19.24 -3.13 -1.02
N VAL A 140 17.97 -2.92 -1.32
CA VAL A 140 16.98 -3.98 -1.55
C VAL A 140 16.46 -3.99 -2.98
N ASP A 141 15.84 -5.11 -3.37
CA ASP A 141 14.97 -5.15 -4.55
C ASP A 141 13.56 -4.76 -4.11
N LEU A 142 12.97 -3.76 -4.77
CA LEU A 142 11.67 -3.24 -4.40
C LEU A 142 10.66 -3.41 -5.53
N VAL A 143 9.53 -4.03 -5.22
CA VAL A 143 8.39 -4.20 -6.14
C VAL A 143 7.17 -3.55 -5.50
N GLY A 144 6.54 -2.62 -6.20
CA GLY A 144 5.32 -1.96 -5.72
C GLY A 144 4.19 -2.04 -6.71
N HIS A 145 2.98 -2.31 -6.21
CA HIS A 145 1.75 -2.33 -7.01
C HIS A 145 0.89 -1.10 -6.74
N SER A 146 0.39 -0.44 -7.79
CA SER A 146 -0.58 0.66 -7.70
C SER A 146 -0.10 1.78 -6.75
N MET A 147 -0.80 2.03 -5.63
CA MET A 147 -0.34 2.95 -4.58
C MET A 147 1.06 2.57 -4.07
N GLY A 148 1.32 1.29 -3.82
CA GLY A 148 2.65 0.79 -3.45
C GLY A 148 3.70 1.04 -4.54
N GLY A 149 3.32 0.97 -5.81
CA GLY A 149 4.16 1.36 -6.94
C GLY A 149 4.52 2.85 -6.91
N ASN A 150 3.54 3.70 -6.61
CA ASN A 150 3.80 5.14 -6.44
C ASN A 150 4.71 5.43 -5.24
N VAL A 151 4.52 4.72 -4.12
CA VAL A 151 5.41 4.82 -2.94
C VAL A 151 6.81 4.37 -3.32
N ALA A 152 6.95 3.22 -3.98
CA ALA A 152 8.25 2.67 -4.39
C ALA A 152 9.02 3.60 -5.33
N MET A 153 8.34 4.18 -6.33
CA MET A 153 8.93 5.14 -7.27
C MET A 153 9.43 6.40 -6.56
N LEU A 154 8.61 7.01 -5.71
CA LEU A 154 9.01 8.21 -4.98
C LEU A 154 10.11 7.90 -3.96
N TYR A 155 10.02 6.79 -3.24
CA TYR A 155 11.06 6.39 -2.30
C TYR A 155 12.42 6.17 -2.99
N ALA A 156 12.42 5.49 -4.13
CA ALA A 156 13.66 5.25 -4.90
C ALA A 156 14.35 6.54 -5.36
N GLY A 157 13.60 7.60 -5.64
CA GLY A 157 14.18 8.91 -5.97
C GLY A 157 14.60 9.73 -4.75
N VAL A 158 13.95 9.54 -3.59
CA VAL A 158 14.30 10.21 -2.33
C VAL A 158 15.49 9.54 -1.63
N ARG A 159 15.59 8.20 -1.73
CA ARG A 159 16.65 7.39 -1.14
C ARG A 159 17.29 6.46 -2.18
N PRO A 160 17.93 6.98 -3.23
CA PRO A 160 18.40 6.16 -4.35
C PRO A 160 19.38 5.07 -3.95
N ALA A 161 20.23 5.30 -2.95
CA ALA A 161 21.20 4.32 -2.46
C ALA A 161 20.56 3.10 -1.75
N ARG A 162 19.27 3.18 -1.38
CA ARG A 162 18.56 2.09 -0.70
C ARG A 162 17.94 1.07 -1.66
N ILE A 163 17.92 1.35 -2.95
CA ILE A 163 17.26 0.51 -3.95
C ILE A 163 18.30 -0.02 -4.94
N ARG A 164 18.43 -1.36 -4.99
CA ARG A 164 19.26 -2.03 -5.99
C ARG A 164 18.56 -2.10 -7.34
N LYS A 165 17.32 -2.56 -7.35
CA LYS A 165 16.44 -2.62 -8.51
C LYS A 165 15.00 -2.31 -8.13
N LEU A 166 14.28 -1.64 -9.02
CA LEU A 166 12.93 -1.20 -8.80
C LEU A 166 11.97 -1.80 -9.83
N VAL A 167 10.86 -2.36 -9.38
CA VAL A 167 9.77 -2.80 -10.26
C VAL A 167 8.49 -2.07 -9.88
N ASN A 168 7.93 -1.35 -10.82
CA ASN A 168 6.66 -0.63 -10.68
C ASN A 168 5.55 -1.37 -11.43
N LEU A 169 4.56 -1.87 -10.71
CA LEU A 169 3.39 -2.56 -11.24
C LEU A 169 2.20 -1.61 -11.22
N GLU A 170 1.81 -1.04 -12.37
CA GLU A 170 0.62 -0.17 -12.48
C GLU A 170 0.61 1.05 -11.52
N GLY A 171 1.76 1.50 -11.05
CA GLY A 171 1.92 2.71 -10.25
C GLY A 171 2.04 3.94 -11.15
N PHE A 172 0.93 4.43 -11.63
CA PHE A 172 0.86 5.47 -12.67
C PHE A 172 1.02 6.91 -12.16
N GLY A 173 1.02 7.12 -10.84
CA GLY A 173 0.87 8.45 -10.27
C GLY A 173 -0.59 8.94 -10.35
N MET A 174 -0.77 10.24 -10.35
CA MET A 174 -2.07 10.90 -10.30
C MET A 174 -2.19 12.00 -11.36
N PRO A 175 -3.41 12.39 -11.76
CA PRO A 175 -3.60 13.57 -12.61
C PRO A 175 -2.93 14.81 -12.02
N ALA A 176 -2.36 15.66 -12.88
CA ALA A 176 -1.82 16.95 -12.48
C ALA A 176 -2.91 17.82 -11.81
N THR A 177 -2.54 18.52 -10.75
CA THR A 177 -3.41 19.48 -10.08
C THR A 177 -2.91 20.92 -10.30
N LYS A 178 -3.83 21.89 -10.24
CA LYS A 178 -3.53 23.32 -10.38
C LYS A 178 -3.62 24.00 -9.01
N PRO A 179 -2.80 25.04 -8.74
CA PRO A 179 -2.87 25.80 -7.48
C PRO A 179 -4.27 26.31 -7.14
N SER A 180 -5.07 26.68 -8.15
CA SER A 180 -6.45 27.13 -7.98
C SER A 180 -7.40 26.08 -7.38
N GLN A 181 -7.02 24.81 -7.38
CA GLN A 181 -7.81 23.72 -6.79
C GLN A 181 -7.58 23.58 -5.27
N ALA A 182 -6.53 24.20 -4.70
CA ALA A 182 -6.17 24.04 -3.31
C ALA A 182 -7.29 24.43 -2.33
N PRO A 183 -7.96 25.60 -2.43
CA PRO A 183 -9.01 25.96 -1.48
C PRO A 183 -10.15 24.94 -1.42
N GLY A 184 -10.66 24.51 -2.58
CA GLY A 184 -11.73 23.52 -2.66
C GLY A 184 -11.30 22.14 -2.17
N ARG A 185 -10.03 21.77 -2.38
CA ARG A 185 -9.50 20.49 -1.92
C ARG A 185 -9.35 20.45 -0.39
N PHE A 186 -8.88 21.53 0.23
CA PHE A 186 -8.84 21.64 1.69
C PHE A 186 -10.24 21.65 2.30
N ALA A 187 -11.20 22.38 1.72
CA ALA A 187 -12.58 22.38 2.18
C ALA A 187 -13.19 20.97 2.15
N LYS A 188 -13.00 20.26 1.03
CA LYS A 188 -13.47 18.88 0.88
C LYS A 188 -12.83 17.94 1.92
N TRP A 189 -11.53 18.05 2.15
CA TRP A 189 -10.82 17.27 3.17
C TRP A 189 -11.42 17.50 4.57
N MET A 190 -11.65 18.76 4.96
CA MET A 190 -12.27 19.10 6.25
C MET A 190 -13.69 18.54 6.39
N ASP A 191 -14.49 18.58 5.31
CA ASP A 191 -15.86 18.06 5.32
C ASP A 191 -15.89 16.53 5.41
N GLU A 192 -14.99 15.85 4.71
CA GLU A 192 -14.84 14.39 4.78
C GLU A 192 -14.34 13.93 6.16
N LEU A 193 -13.44 14.68 6.83
CA LEU A 193 -13.07 14.40 8.21
C LEU A 193 -14.28 14.45 9.14
N LYS A 194 -15.11 15.49 9.05
CA LYS A 194 -16.34 15.59 9.84
C LYS A 194 -17.28 14.40 9.55
N SER A 195 -17.44 14.00 8.29
CA SER A 195 -18.24 12.83 7.91
C SER A 195 -17.69 11.53 8.49
N LEU A 196 -16.35 11.37 8.49
CA LEU A 196 -15.71 10.23 9.11
C LEU A 196 -15.99 10.17 10.62
N HIS A 197 -15.83 11.29 11.32
CA HIS A 197 -16.08 11.38 12.77
C HIS A 197 -17.57 11.16 13.14
N ARG A 198 -18.51 11.44 12.20
CA ARG A 198 -19.93 11.08 12.38
C ARG A 198 -20.24 9.62 12.01
N GLY A 199 -19.24 8.82 11.59
CA GLY A 199 -19.43 7.42 11.19
C GLY A 199 -20.04 7.21 9.79
N GLU A 200 -20.24 8.28 9.02
CA GLU A 200 -20.89 8.25 7.69
C GLU A 200 -20.03 7.56 6.61
N MET A 201 -18.72 7.40 6.85
CA MET A 201 -17.77 6.82 5.91
C MET A 201 -17.40 5.37 6.23
N ALA A 202 -18.04 4.73 7.20
CA ALA A 202 -17.75 3.36 7.61
C ALA A 202 -17.75 2.39 6.43
N LEU A 203 -16.86 1.39 6.48
CA LEU A 203 -16.86 0.28 5.53
C LEU A 203 -18.06 -0.62 5.83
N LYS A 204 -18.80 -1.01 4.79
CA LYS A 204 -19.94 -1.90 4.97
C LYS A 204 -19.46 -3.31 5.30
N PRO A 205 -19.98 -3.97 6.33
CA PRO A 205 -19.67 -5.35 6.63
C PRO A 205 -20.32 -6.30 5.61
N TYR A 206 -19.82 -7.52 5.58
CA TYR A 206 -20.37 -8.64 4.81
C TYR A 206 -20.90 -9.70 5.76
N LYS A 207 -21.91 -10.45 5.30
CA LYS A 207 -22.51 -11.52 6.09
C LYS A 207 -21.50 -12.65 6.37
N ASP A 208 -20.63 -12.94 5.41
CA ASP A 208 -19.73 -14.09 5.41
C ASP A 208 -18.50 -13.83 4.50
N ALA A 209 -17.53 -14.73 4.53
CA ALA A 209 -16.36 -14.69 3.67
C ALA A 209 -16.72 -14.75 2.17
N ASP A 210 -17.79 -15.49 1.82
CA ASP A 210 -18.25 -15.59 0.43
C ASP A 210 -18.72 -14.23 -0.09
N GLY A 211 -19.32 -13.39 0.74
CA GLY A 211 -19.68 -12.03 0.41
C GLY A 211 -18.45 -11.18 0.05
N VAL A 212 -17.35 -11.38 0.77
CA VAL A 212 -16.06 -10.73 0.48
C VAL A 212 -15.48 -11.27 -0.83
N ALA A 213 -15.47 -12.60 -1.03
CA ALA A 213 -14.98 -13.23 -2.27
C ALA A 213 -15.74 -12.71 -3.50
N ARG A 214 -17.08 -12.66 -3.44
CA ARG A 214 -17.92 -12.08 -4.52
C ARG A 214 -17.58 -10.61 -4.79
N ARG A 215 -17.27 -9.82 -3.76
CA ARG A 215 -16.82 -8.44 -3.95
C ARG A 215 -15.49 -8.38 -4.70
N LEU A 216 -14.51 -9.20 -4.31
CA LEU A 216 -13.20 -9.27 -4.96
C LEU A 216 -13.35 -9.64 -6.44
N MET A 217 -14.15 -10.65 -6.76
CA MET A 217 -14.42 -11.06 -8.15
C MET A 217 -15.19 -10.01 -8.96
N ARG A 218 -16.06 -9.21 -8.33
CA ARG A 218 -16.75 -8.11 -9.01
C ARG A 218 -15.80 -6.96 -9.36
N THR A 219 -14.81 -6.70 -8.52
CA THR A 219 -13.79 -5.65 -8.78
C THR A 219 -12.68 -6.14 -9.70
N ASN A 220 -12.41 -7.45 -9.70
CA ASN A 220 -11.50 -8.11 -10.63
C ASN A 220 -12.19 -9.34 -11.25
N PRO A 221 -12.83 -9.20 -12.43
CA PRO A 221 -13.56 -10.31 -13.09
C PRO A 221 -12.67 -11.48 -13.54
N ARG A 222 -11.34 -11.32 -13.57
CA ARG A 222 -10.39 -12.39 -13.90
C ARG A 222 -10.02 -13.24 -12.70
N LEU A 223 -10.33 -12.77 -11.50
CA LEU A 223 -10.02 -13.50 -10.27
C LEU A 223 -10.88 -14.78 -10.18
N THR A 224 -10.23 -15.94 -10.09
CA THR A 224 -10.95 -17.21 -9.94
C THR A 224 -11.57 -17.34 -8.56
N GLN A 225 -12.66 -18.12 -8.44
CA GLN A 225 -13.31 -18.40 -7.15
C GLN A 225 -12.31 -18.92 -6.12
N LEU A 226 -11.43 -19.86 -6.50
CA LEU A 226 -10.44 -20.44 -5.59
C LEU A 226 -9.48 -19.39 -5.00
N LYS A 227 -9.02 -18.45 -5.82
CA LYS A 227 -8.17 -17.34 -5.38
C LYS A 227 -8.97 -16.33 -4.54
N ALA A 228 -10.21 -16.04 -4.94
CA ALA A 228 -11.08 -15.10 -4.22
C ALA A 228 -11.42 -15.59 -2.82
N ASP A 229 -11.73 -16.88 -2.66
CA ASP A 229 -12.01 -17.50 -1.35
C ASP A 229 -10.80 -17.43 -0.43
N TRP A 230 -9.61 -17.68 -0.99
CA TRP A 230 -8.36 -17.58 -0.23
C TRP A 230 -8.07 -16.14 0.20
N LEU A 231 -8.16 -15.19 -0.73
CA LEU A 231 -7.94 -13.77 -0.44
C LEU A 231 -8.93 -13.22 0.57
N ALA A 232 -10.19 -13.64 0.52
CA ALA A 232 -11.25 -13.17 1.43
C ALA A 232 -10.84 -13.34 2.90
N GLY A 233 -10.19 -14.47 3.25
CA GLY A 233 -9.67 -14.72 4.60
C GLY A 233 -8.47 -13.87 5.01
N HIS A 234 -7.87 -13.15 4.07
CA HIS A 234 -6.77 -12.22 4.34
C HIS A 234 -7.19 -10.74 4.24
N TRP A 235 -8.25 -10.47 3.47
CA TRP A 235 -8.79 -9.13 3.26
C TRP A 235 -9.83 -8.70 4.29
N ALA A 236 -10.42 -9.65 4.98
CA ALA A 236 -11.47 -9.42 5.96
C ALA A 236 -11.38 -10.41 7.12
N ALA A 237 -11.97 -10.03 8.24
CA ALA A 237 -12.09 -10.88 9.42
C ALA A 237 -13.51 -10.76 10.02
N PRO A 238 -14.02 -11.82 10.66
CA PRO A 238 -15.28 -11.74 11.39
C PRO A 238 -15.11 -10.94 12.68
N ASP A 239 -16.10 -10.12 13.00
CA ASP A 239 -16.23 -9.49 14.32
C ASP A 239 -16.95 -10.44 15.33
N ALA A 240 -17.17 -9.96 16.54
CA ALA A 240 -17.82 -10.72 17.60
C ALA A 240 -19.28 -11.11 17.26
N ALA A 241 -19.93 -10.41 16.31
CA ALA A 241 -21.27 -10.71 15.82
C ALA A 241 -21.25 -11.66 14.59
N GLY A 242 -20.05 -12.08 14.17
CA GLY A 242 -19.86 -12.92 12.98
C GLY A 242 -19.94 -12.17 11.65
N GLN A 243 -20.04 -10.84 11.66
CA GLN A 243 -20.01 -10.03 10.44
C GLN A 243 -18.58 -9.87 9.95
N TRP A 244 -18.35 -10.07 8.66
CA TRP A 244 -17.03 -9.95 8.04
C TRP A 244 -16.73 -8.50 7.65
N ASN A 245 -15.72 -7.94 8.27
CA ASN A 245 -15.27 -6.57 8.06
C ASN A 245 -13.97 -6.55 7.26
N ILE A 246 -13.90 -5.67 6.25
CA ILE A 246 -12.68 -5.46 5.48
C ILE A 246 -11.59 -4.93 6.42
N LEU A 247 -10.40 -5.53 6.35
CA LEU A 247 -9.21 -5.11 7.08
C LEU A 247 -8.59 -3.86 6.41
N GLY A 248 -9.27 -2.74 6.56
CA GLY A 248 -8.87 -1.45 6.03
C GLY A 248 -9.58 -0.33 6.76
N ASP A 249 -8.88 0.75 7.03
CA ASP A 249 -9.47 1.90 7.72
C ASP A 249 -10.28 2.78 6.75
N ALA A 250 -11.46 3.22 7.17
CA ALA A 250 -12.32 4.11 6.40
C ALA A 250 -11.64 5.46 6.09
N ALA A 251 -10.70 5.90 6.94
CA ALA A 251 -9.90 7.12 6.74
C ALA A 251 -9.07 7.12 5.45
N HIS A 252 -8.79 5.94 4.87
CA HIS A 252 -8.16 5.85 3.55
C HIS A 252 -9.02 6.40 2.40
N LYS A 253 -10.31 6.65 2.64
CA LYS A 253 -11.21 7.28 1.66
C LYS A 253 -11.16 8.81 1.70
N ILE A 254 -10.55 9.39 2.73
CA ILE A 254 -10.41 10.84 2.87
C ILE A 254 -9.56 11.38 1.73
N THR A 255 -10.05 12.40 1.07
CA THR A 255 -9.31 13.11 0.02
C THR A 255 -8.00 13.66 0.61
N ASN A 256 -6.86 13.36 0.00
CA ASN A 256 -5.60 14.00 0.38
C ASN A 256 -5.72 15.52 0.14
N ALA A 257 -5.52 16.32 1.19
CA ALA A 257 -5.59 17.80 1.11
C ALA A 257 -4.49 18.38 0.23
N GLN A 258 -3.32 17.74 0.14
CA GLN A 258 -2.21 18.21 -0.68
C GLN A 258 -2.50 18.06 -2.17
N LEU A 259 -2.05 19.04 -2.93
CA LEU A 259 -2.06 18.96 -4.39
C LEU A 259 -1.02 17.94 -4.88
N TYR A 260 -1.35 17.23 -5.97
CA TYR A 260 -0.38 16.40 -6.65
C TYR A 260 0.45 17.24 -7.62
N ARG A 261 1.71 17.46 -7.26
CA ARG A 261 2.65 18.32 -7.98
C ARG A 261 3.51 17.46 -8.91
N VAL A 262 3.15 17.46 -10.19
CA VAL A 262 3.85 16.65 -11.20
C VAL A 262 5.31 17.11 -11.38
N ASP A 263 5.56 18.42 -11.30
CA ASP A 263 6.90 18.99 -11.36
C ASP A 263 7.82 18.44 -10.26
N GLU A 264 7.36 18.37 -9.02
CA GLU A 264 8.09 17.74 -7.90
C GLU A 264 8.32 16.24 -8.12
N VAL A 265 7.29 15.54 -8.58
CA VAL A 265 7.40 14.09 -8.87
C VAL A 265 8.43 13.80 -9.96
N LEU A 266 8.48 14.61 -11.03
CA LEU A 266 9.44 14.43 -12.10
C LEU A 266 10.88 14.69 -11.63
N GLU A 267 11.13 15.64 -10.71
CA GLU A 267 12.45 15.82 -10.11
C GLU A 267 12.86 14.59 -9.28
N ILE A 268 11.91 14.03 -8.51
CA ILE A 268 12.17 12.78 -7.76
C ILE A 268 12.50 11.64 -8.73
N TYR A 269 11.75 11.50 -9.83
CA TYR A 269 11.97 10.42 -10.80
C TYR A 269 13.36 10.55 -11.49
N ARG A 270 13.82 11.75 -11.81
CA ARG A 270 15.17 11.99 -12.35
C ARG A 270 16.29 11.56 -11.42
N ASN A 271 16.02 11.54 -10.12
CA ASN A 271 16.99 11.13 -9.09
C ASN A 271 17.01 9.61 -8.83
N ILE A 272 16.15 8.82 -9.47
CA ILE A 272 16.17 7.36 -9.36
C ILE A 272 17.44 6.84 -10.04
N SER A 273 18.37 6.30 -9.26
CA SER A 273 19.62 5.71 -9.79
C SER A 273 19.50 4.21 -10.06
N ALA A 274 18.51 3.54 -9.48
CA ALA A 274 18.29 2.11 -9.66
C ALA A 274 17.74 1.81 -11.06
N PRO A 275 18.21 0.73 -11.72
CA PRO A 275 17.51 0.16 -12.87
C PRO A 275 16.04 -0.08 -12.50
N THR A 276 15.14 0.38 -13.36
CA THR A 276 13.70 0.39 -13.10
C THR A 276 12.94 -0.33 -14.20
N LEU A 277 12.05 -1.25 -13.83
CA LEU A 277 11.12 -1.91 -14.74
C LEU A 277 9.69 -1.46 -14.42
N ALA A 278 9.06 -0.77 -15.37
CA ALA A 278 7.64 -0.44 -15.29
C ALA A 278 6.82 -1.48 -16.03
N ILE A 279 5.89 -2.11 -15.35
CA ILE A 279 5.03 -3.16 -15.92
C ILE A 279 3.58 -2.68 -15.92
N GLU A 280 2.97 -2.73 -17.08
CA GLU A 280 1.58 -2.38 -17.32
C GLU A 280 0.76 -3.64 -17.65
N ALA A 281 -0.53 -3.60 -17.36
CA ALA A 281 -1.48 -4.57 -17.85
C ALA A 281 -1.92 -4.22 -19.29
N SER A 282 -2.41 -5.21 -20.02
CA SER A 282 -2.97 -4.98 -21.37
C SER A 282 -4.28 -4.17 -21.37
N ASP A 283 -4.99 -4.14 -20.24
CA ASP A 283 -6.17 -3.29 -20.08
C ASP A 283 -5.75 -1.87 -19.68
N ASP A 284 -6.36 -0.86 -20.30
CA ASP A 284 -6.15 0.54 -19.89
C ASP A 284 -6.90 0.87 -18.60
N SER A 285 -6.22 0.70 -17.47
CA SER A 285 -6.74 1.03 -16.14
C SER A 285 -6.90 2.55 -15.96
N LEU A 286 -5.97 3.36 -16.50
CA LEU A 286 -6.02 4.81 -16.40
C LEU A 286 -7.22 5.39 -17.14
N GLY A 287 -7.49 4.91 -18.35
CA GLY A 287 -8.64 5.34 -19.14
C GLY A 287 -9.97 5.07 -18.41
N LYS A 288 -10.07 3.90 -17.75
CA LYS A 288 -11.24 3.55 -16.94
C LYS A 288 -11.44 4.49 -15.75
N TRP A 289 -10.37 4.84 -15.02
CA TRP A 289 -10.48 5.62 -13.79
C TRP A 289 -10.61 7.12 -14.03
N TRP A 290 -9.83 7.64 -14.98
CA TRP A 290 -9.69 9.08 -15.14
C TRP A 290 -10.47 9.67 -16.31
N GLN A 291 -11.05 8.83 -17.18
CA GLN A 291 -11.94 9.26 -18.27
C GLN A 291 -11.36 10.42 -19.08
N GLY A 292 -10.11 10.30 -19.49
CA GLY A 292 -9.38 11.30 -20.26
C GLY A 292 -8.72 12.44 -19.48
N LYS A 293 -8.95 12.55 -18.15
CA LYS A 293 -8.26 13.55 -17.31
C LYS A 293 -6.79 13.21 -17.07
N TYR A 294 -6.42 11.96 -17.24
CA TYR A 294 -5.07 11.43 -17.19
C TYR A 294 -5.02 10.16 -18.05
N THR A 295 -4.05 10.05 -18.92
CA THR A 295 -3.98 8.99 -19.94
C THR A 295 -2.68 8.20 -19.85
N LEU A 296 -2.66 6.99 -20.44
CA LEU A 296 -1.41 6.21 -20.59
C LEU A 296 -0.36 6.98 -21.38
N ALA A 297 -0.75 7.72 -22.40
CA ALA A 297 0.20 8.54 -23.18
C ALA A 297 0.88 9.60 -22.29
N GLU A 298 0.13 10.25 -21.40
CA GLU A 298 0.70 11.21 -20.43
C GLU A 298 1.59 10.50 -19.41
N TYR A 299 1.19 9.32 -18.92
CA TYR A 299 2.03 8.51 -18.05
C TYR A 299 3.35 8.13 -18.72
N HIS A 300 3.30 7.67 -19.95
CA HIS A 300 4.49 7.30 -20.71
C HIS A 300 5.45 8.47 -20.88
N GLU A 301 4.96 9.70 -21.07
CA GLU A 301 5.81 10.89 -21.09
C GLU A 301 6.44 11.17 -19.72
N ARG A 302 5.68 11.05 -18.64
CA ARG A 302 6.19 11.31 -17.29
C ARG A 302 7.25 10.31 -16.87
N ILE A 303 7.06 9.02 -17.15
CA ILE A 303 7.97 7.97 -16.69
C ILE A 303 9.33 8.01 -17.42
N LYS A 304 9.42 8.66 -18.58
CA LYS A 304 10.69 8.92 -19.27
C LYS A 304 11.69 9.73 -18.43
N ALA A 305 11.21 10.39 -17.36
CA ALA A 305 12.09 11.07 -16.41
C ALA A 305 13.00 10.11 -15.62
N VAL A 306 12.67 8.82 -15.57
CA VAL A 306 13.49 7.80 -14.91
C VAL A 306 14.70 7.44 -15.78
N PRO A 307 15.96 7.62 -15.31
CA PRO A 307 17.14 7.50 -16.17
C PRO A 307 17.39 6.09 -16.73
N GLN A 308 17.11 5.04 -15.95
CA GLN A 308 17.37 3.64 -16.33
C GLN A 308 16.05 2.86 -16.39
N LEU A 309 15.18 3.26 -17.31
CA LEU A 309 13.84 2.70 -17.45
C LEU A 309 13.79 1.58 -18.51
N SER A 310 13.18 0.47 -18.12
CA SER A 310 12.65 -0.57 -19.02
C SER A 310 11.15 -0.69 -18.81
N THR A 311 10.42 -1.11 -19.86
CA THR A 311 8.96 -1.28 -19.79
C THR A 311 8.56 -2.67 -20.27
N ALA A 312 7.46 -3.20 -19.71
CA ALA A 312 6.86 -4.46 -20.18
C ALA A 312 5.34 -4.40 -20.03
N VAL A 313 4.63 -5.23 -20.79
CA VAL A 313 3.18 -5.35 -20.75
C VAL A 313 2.81 -6.80 -20.45
N VAL A 314 1.98 -7.01 -19.42
CA VAL A 314 1.38 -8.31 -19.12
C VAL A 314 0.07 -8.44 -19.88
N GLN A 315 0.01 -9.41 -20.80
CA GLN A 315 -1.17 -9.65 -21.63
C GLN A 315 -2.29 -10.33 -20.82
N ASN A 316 -3.53 -10.12 -21.23
CA ASN A 316 -4.73 -10.67 -20.58
C ASN A 316 -4.83 -10.31 -19.07
N ALA A 317 -4.39 -9.13 -18.71
CA ALA A 317 -4.41 -8.61 -17.34
C ALA A 317 -5.08 -7.24 -17.27
N GLY A 318 -5.67 -6.95 -16.13
CA GLY A 318 -6.11 -5.64 -15.71
C GLY A 318 -5.25 -5.10 -14.56
N HIS A 319 -5.75 -4.11 -13.84
CA HIS A 319 -5.01 -3.47 -12.74
C HIS A 319 -4.43 -4.43 -11.71
N MET A 320 -5.10 -5.54 -11.47
CA MET A 320 -4.64 -6.57 -10.53
C MET A 320 -3.80 -7.65 -11.26
N LEU A 321 -2.84 -7.23 -12.07
CA LEU A 321 -2.04 -8.12 -12.93
C LEU A 321 -1.33 -9.25 -12.16
N HIS A 322 -0.98 -9.02 -10.90
CA HIS A 322 -0.39 -10.01 -10.00
C HIS A 322 -1.39 -11.09 -9.54
N HIS A 323 -2.70 -10.84 -9.66
CA HIS A 323 -3.74 -11.86 -9.48
C HIS A 323 -4.08 -12.55 -10.79
N ASP A 324 -4.12 -11.76 -11.90
CA ASP A 324 -4.61 -12.20 -13.19
C ASP A 324 -3.62 -13.12 -13.90
N GLN A 325 -2.35 -12.73 -13.90
CA GLN A 325 -1.28 -13.38 -14.65
C GLN A 325 -0.01 -13.52 -13.80
N PRO A 326 -0.05 -14.24 -12.67
CA PRO A 326 1.07 -14.32 -11.74
C PRO A 326 2.31 -14.97 -12.36
N GLU A 327 2.17 -15.99 -13.24
CA GLU A 327 3.30 -16.69 -13.83
C GLU A 327 4.07 -15.83 -14.85
N PRO A 328 3.43 -15.17 -15.85
CA PRO A 328 4.14 -14.22 -16.71
C PRO A 328 4.76 -13.07 -15.94
N LEU A 329 4.05 -12.53 -14.93
CA LEU A 329 4.56 -11.45 -14.10
C LEU A 329 5.78 -11.88 -13.28
N ALA A 330 5.72 -13.04 -12.64
CA ALA A 330 6.84 -13.59 -11.88
C ALA A 330 8.09 -13.75 -12.74
N ARG A 331 7.95 -14.24 -13.98
CA ARG A 331 9.08 -14.34 -14.93
C ARG A 331 9.68 -12.97 -15.25
N LEU A 332 8.86 -11.96 -15.56
CA LEU A 332 9.35 -10.61 -15.85
C LEU A 332 10.13 -10.02 -14.67
N ILE A 333 9.61 -10.20 -13.44
CA ILE A 333 10.27 -9.74 -12.21
C ILE A 333 11.58 -10.49 -12.01
N GLU A 334 11.57 -11.82 -12.11
CA GLU A 334 12.75 -12.67 -11.90
C GLU A 334 13.86 -12.38 -12.91
N ASP A 335 13.51 -12.32 -14.21
CA ASP A 335 14.47 -12.04 -15.29
C ASP A 335 15.11 -10.67 -15.10
N PHE A 336 14.31 -9.65 -14.76
CA PHE A 336 14.83 -8.31 -14.51
C PHE A 336 15.75 -8.26 -13.27
N LEU A 337 15.35 -8.89 -12.16
CA LEU A 337 16.11 -8.84 -10.92
C LEU A 337 17.41 -9.66 -10.97
N ARG A 338 17.52 -10.65 -11.86
CA ARG A 338 18.74 -11.45 -12.10
C ARG A 338 19.76 -10.78 -13.02
N GLN A 339 19.33 -9.84 -13.88
CA GLN A 339 20.29 -9.18 -14.77
C GLN A 339 21.37 -8.48 -13.93
N GLU A 340 22.63 -8.72 -14.24
CA GLU A 340 23.71 -7.91 -13.70
C GLU A 340 23.59 -6.46 -14.21
N PRO A 341 23.92 -5.44 -13.41
CA PRO A 341 24.03 -4.09 -13.94
C PRO A 341 24.99 -4.12 -15.12
N ALA A 342 24.59 -3.53 -16.26
CA ALA A 342 25.53 -3.34 -17.37
C ALA A 342 26.76 -2.60 -16.80
N ASP A 343 27.94 -3.20 -16.92
CA ASP A 343 29.19 -2.58 -16.53
C ASP A 343 29.21 -1.16 -17.11
N LYS A 344 29.34 -0.16 -16.26
CA LYS A 344 29.54 1.22 -16.73
C LYS A 344 30.92 1.23 -17.36
N ALA A 345 30.96 1.08 -18.70
CA ALA A 345 32.15 1.27 -19.50
C ALA A 345 32.65 2.72 -19.42
#